data_dd3909673e6ec5a7537a907993884749
#
_entry.id   dd3909673e6ec5a7537a907993884749
#
_cell.length_a   1.000
_cell.length_b   1.000
_cell.length_c   1.000
_cell.angle_alpha   90.00
_cell.angle_beta   90.00
_cell.angle_gamma   90.00
#
_symmetry.space_group_name_H-M   'P 1'
#
loop_
_entity.id
_entity.type
_entity.pdbx_description
1 polymer ?
#
loop_
_entity_poly.entity_id
_entity_poly.type
_entity_poly.pdbx_seq_one_letter_code
_entity_poly.pdbx_strand_id
1 'polypeptide(L)'
;MEDILTVFQASKYCHVSPKTIINWIDASHIEAYRTVGGHRRIKKSHLEEFMKKQGIPIPEAETEDERKRILIVDDDPIIVETIVQALEEEEYNYEIISASDGFEAGLQVNHFRPHLLILDIMMPDIKGYDVCKTIKENEETKDTKIIVLSAYLDDEKFKKMKEYGADLCFSKPLPLPQLKIEVASLLGLL
;
A
#
# COMPACT_ATOMS: atom_id res chain seq x y z
N MET A 1 -16.25 8.50 3.65
CA MET A 1 -16.19 7.32 2.76
C MET A 1 -16.42 6.10 3.63
N GLU A 2 -17.16 5.07 3.18
CA GLU A 2 -17.32 3.84 4.01
C GLU A 2 -15.99 3.08 4.01
N ASP A 3 -15.43 2.80 5.19
CA ASP A 3 -14.20 2.02 5.33
C ASP A 3 -14.47 0.56 5.01
N ILE A 4 -13.72 0.04 4.04
CA ILE A 4 -13.83 -1.34 3.56
C ILE A 4 -12.56 -2.09 3.96
N LEU A 5 -12.73 -3.22 4.65
CA LEU A 5 -11.65 -4.03 5.17
C LEU A 5 -11.47 -5.32 4.35
N THR A 6 -10.22 -5.74 4.17
CA THR A 6 -9.89 -7.10 3.78
C THR A 6 -10.17 -8.07 4.94
N VAL A 7 -10.21 -9.38 4.66
CA VAL A 7 -10.32 -10.40 5.72
C VAL A 7 -9.19 -10.25 6.74
N PHE A 8 -8.01 -9.92 6.28
CA PHE A 8 -6.84 -9.77 7.12
C PHE A 8 -6.95 -8.53 8.02
N GLN A 9 -7.29 -7.37 7.47
CA GLN A 9 -7.52 -6.15 8.25
C GLN A 9 -8.64 -6.34 9.28
N ALA A 10 -9.74 -7.01 8.89
CA ALA A 10 -10.81 -7.36 9.82
C ALA A 10 -10.34 -8.28 10.95
N SER A 11 -9.45 -9.24 10.66
CA SER A 11 -8.90 -10.16 11.66
C SER A 11 -8.04 -9.42 12.70
N LYS A 12 -7.25 -8.47 12.26
CA LYS A 12 -6.46 -7.59 13.14
C LYS A 12 -7.38 -6.71 13.98
N TYR A 13 -8.34 -6.07 13.34
CA TYR A 13 -9.31 -5.21 14.03
C TYR A 13 -10.06 -5.91 15.15
N CYS A 14 -10.39 -7.20 14.98
CA CYS A 14 -11.06 -8.03 16.00
C CYS A 14 -10.10 -8.80 16.90
N HIS A 15 -8.79 -8.73 16.70
CA HIS A 15 -7.77 -9.55 17.38
C HIS A 15 -8.05 -11.07 17.29
N VAL A 16 -8.46 -11.55 16.10
CA VAL A 16 -8.74 -12.96 15.83
C VAL A 16 -7.96 -13.44 14.59
N SER A 17 -7.94 -14.74 14.33
CA SER A 17 -7.32 -15.27 13.11
C SER A 17 -8.12 -14.92 11.85
N PRO A 18 -7.49 -14.77 10.66
CA PRO A 18 -8.19 -14.60 9.39
C PRO A 18 -9.20 -15.73 9.13
N LYS A 19 -8.90 -16.95 9.58
CA LYS A 19 -9.79 -18.10 9.49
C LYS A 19 -11.09 -17.87 10.26
N THR A 20 -11.00 -17.21 11.41
CA THR A 20 -12.18 -16.88 12.23
C THR A 20 -13.10 -15.91 11.49
N ILE A 21 -12.55 -14.86 10.85
CA ILE A 21 -13.32 -13.92 10.03
C ILE A 21 -14.01 -14.66 8.87
N ILE A 22 -13.27 -15.54 8.18
CA ILE A 22 -13.83 -16.35 7.10
C ILE A 22 -15.01 -17.18 7.59
N ASN A 23 -14.88 -17.83 8.75
CA ASN A 23 -15.95 -18.62 9.35
C ASN A 23 -17.16 -17.76 9.68
N TRP A 24 -16.99 -16.54 10.21
CA TRP A 24 -18.09 -15.62 10.50
C TRP A 24 -18.82 -15.15 9.23
N ILE A 25 -18.09 -14.92 8.14
CA ILE A 25 -18.67 -14.59 6.82
C ILE A 25 -19.45 -15.80 6.28
N ASP A 26 -18.85 -16.99 6.27
CA ASP A 26 -19.46 -18.20 5.73
C ASP A 26 -20.69 -18.65 6.54
N ALA A 27 -20.73 -18.32 7.84
CA ALA A 27 -21.88 -18.49 8.70
C ALA A 27 -22.92 -17.36 8.61
N SER A 28 -22.72 -16.39 7.70
CA SER A 28 -23.59 -15.21 7.53
C SER A 28 -23.73 -14.32 8.77
N HIS A 29 -22.76 -14.35 9.67
CA HIS A 29 -22.72 -13.46 10.83
C HIS A 29 -22.26 -12.05 10.46
N ILE A 30 -21.42 -11.94 9.42
CA ILE A 30 -20.90 -10.69 8.88
C ILE A 30 -21.17 -10.66 7.38
N GLU A 31 -21.75 -9.58 6.89
CA GLU A 31 -21.91 -9.36 5.46
C GLU A 31 -20.58 -8.99 4.80
N ALA A 32 -20.25 -9.71 3.73
CA ALA A 32 -19.09 -9.45 2.92
C ALA A 32 -19.42 -9.59 1.42
N TYR A 33 -18.77 -8.80 0.57
CA TYR A 33 -18.85 -8.97 -0.86
C TYR A 33 -17.50 -9.43 -1.43
N ARG A 34 -17.48 -9.83 -2.70
CA ARG A 34 -16.26 -10.22 -3.40
C ARG A 34 -15.94 -9.21 -4.51
N THR A 35 -14.67 -8.87 -4.63
CA THR A 35 -14.17 -8.13 -5.80
C THR A 35 -14.20 -9.04 -7.04
N VAL A 36 -13.98 -8.46 -8.22
CA VAL A 36 -13.87 -9.21 -9.49
C VAL A 36 -12.76 -10.27 -9.40
N GLY A 37 -11.67 -10.01 -8.67
CA GLY A 37 -10.58 -10.96 -8.39
C GLY A 37 -10.92 -11.99 -7.30
N GLY A 38 -12.17 -12.05 -6.79
CA GLY A 38 -12.62 -13.05 -5.82
C GLY A 38 -12.31 -12.75 -4.35
N HIS A 39 -11.61 -11.66 -4.05
CA HIS A 39 -11.25 -11.28 -2.68
C HIS A 39 -12.45 -10.79 -1.87
N ARG A 40 -12.57 -11.26 -0.63
CA ARG A 40 -13.63 -10.83 0.29
C ARG A 40 -13.33 -9.42 0.80
N ARG A 41 -14.38 -8.59 0.84
CA ARG A 41 -14.36 -7.23 1.40
C ARG A 41 -15.49 -7.07 2.38
N ILE A 42 -15.22 -6.45 3.52
CA ILE A 42 -16.12 -6.30 4.65
C ILE A 42 -16.28 -4.81 4.95
N LYS A 43 -17.50 -4.31 5.08
CA LYS A 43 -17.71 -2.96 5.57
C LYS A 43 -17.39 -2.91 7.07
N LYS A 44 -16.56 -1.93 7.48
CA LYS A 44 -16.17 -1.76 8.88
C LYS A 44 -17.40 -1.61 9.78
N SER A 45 -18.41 -0.87 9.33
CA SER A 45 -19.68 -0.70 10.05
C SER A 45 -20.39 -2.02 10.35
N HIS A 46 -20.42 -2.97 9.41
CA HIS A 46 -21.05 -4.29 9.62
C HIS A 46 -20.24 -5.14 10.62
N LEU A 47 -18.90 -5.04 10.55
CA LEU A 47 -18.02 -5.71 11.49
C LEU A 47 -18.23 -5.19 12.92
N GLU A 48 -18.27 -3.87 13.11
CA GLU A 48 -18.47 -3.22 14.41
C GLU A 48 -19.87 -3.53 15.00
N GLU A 49 -20.91 -3.59 14.16
CA GLU A 49 -22.24 -3.99 14.61
C GLU A 49 -22.25 -5.42 15.12
N PHE A 50 -21.59 -6.34 14.42
CA PHE A 50 -21.41 -7.72 14.87
C PHE A 50 -20.62 -7.77 16.19
N MET A 51 -19.50 -7.04 16.29
CA MET A 51 -18.68 -6.98 17.51
C MET A 51 -19.52 -6.51 18.72
N LYS A 52 -20.30 -5.44 18.55
CA LYS A 52 -21.24 -4.95 19.59
C LYS A 52 -22.22 -6.03 20.03
N LYS A 53 -22.82 -6.73 19.08
CA LYS A 53 -23.79 -7.83 19.37
C LYS A 53 -23.16 -9.00 20.14
N GLN A 54 -21.87 -9.26 19.90
CA GLN A 54 -21.15 -10.37 20.55
C GLN A 54 -20.38 -9.93 21.79
N GLY A 55 -20.42 -8.64 22.17
CA GLY A 55 -19.67 -8.13 23.32
C GLY A 55 -18.16 -8.11 23.10
N ILE A 56 -17.72 -8.12 21.84
CA ILE A 56 -16.30 -7.97 21.47
C ILE A 56 -15.95 -6.49 21.58
N PRO A 57 -14.88 -6.10 22.32
CA PRO A 57 -14.46 -4.72 22.39
C PRO A 57 -14.14 -4.17 21.00
N ILE A 58 -14.65 -2.97 20.70
CA ILE A 58 -14.27 -2.25 19.49
C ILE A 58 -12.99 -1.49 19.82
N PRO A 59 -11.90 -1.68 19.06
CA PRO A 59 -10.69 -0.90 19.25
C PRO A 59 -11.00 0.60 19.15
N GLU A 60 -10.35 1.42 19.96
CA GLU A 60 -10.38 2.86 19.75
C GLU A 60 -9.89 3.13 18.33
N ALA A 61 -10.53 4.08 17.63
CA ALA A 61 -10.14 4.40 16.26
C ALA A 61 -8.65 4.75 16.23
N GLU A 62 -7.86 3.95 15.49
CA GLU A 62 -6.49 4.33 15.17
C GLU A 62 -6.54 5.76 14.60
N THR A 63 -5.72 6.63 15.12
CA THR A 63 -5.61 7.98 14.59
C THR A 63 -5.12 7.88 13.14
N GLU A 64 -5.61 8.74 12.24
CA GLU A 64 -5.18 8.76 10.83
C GLU A 64 -3.65 8.83 10.68
N ASP A 65 -2.98 9.30 11.73
CA ASP A 65 -1.52 9.44 11.83
C ASP A 65 -0.77 8.10 12.03
N GLU A 66 -1.46 7.02 12.43
CA GLU A 66 -0.83 5.70 12.65
C GLU A 66 -0.77 4.84 11.38
N ARG A 67 -1.61 5.12 10.38
CA ARG A 67 -1.60 4.38 9.12
C ARG A 67 -0.43 4.81 8.24
N LYS A 68 0.32 3.83 7.73
CA LYS A 68 1.40 4.11 6.78
C LYS A 68 0.83 4.26 5.36
N ARG A 69 0.97 5.46 4.81
CA ARG A 69 0.48 5.81 3.47
C ARG A 69 1.50 5.41 2.41
N ILE A 70 1.05 4.63 1.44
CA ILE A 70 1.86 4.13 0.31
C ILE A 70 1.21 4.58 -1.00
N LEU A 71 1.98 5.23 -1.86
CA LEU A 71 1.59 5.54 -3.23
C LEU A 71 2.34 4.61 -4.19
N ILE A 72 1.61 3.93 -5.07
CA ILE A 72 2.17 3.07 -6.12
C ILE A 72 1.94 3.77 -7.45
N VAL A 73 3.00 3.95 -8.23
CA VAL A 73 2.97 4.61 -9.53
C VAL A 73 3.52 3.66 -10.59
N ASP A 74 2.63 3.12 -11.42
CA ASP A 74 2.96 2.18 -12.51
C ASP A 74 1.82 2.22 -13.52
N ASP A 75 2.12 2.24 -14.82
CA ASP A 75 1.13 2.25 -15.91
C ASP A 75 0.55 0.86 -16.20
N ASP A 76 1.13 -0.20 -15.63
CA ASP A 76 0.61 -1.55 -15.73
C ASP A 76 -0.31 -1.89 -14.53
N PRO A 77 -1.64 -1.95 -14.73
CA PRO A 77 -2.59 -2.22 -13.65
C PRO A 77 -2.39 -3.60 -13.01
N ILE A 78 -1.81 -4.56 -13.73
CA ILE A 78 -1.53 -5.91 -13.20
C ILE A 78 -0.41 -5.83 -12.16
N ILE A 79 0.62 -5.03 -12.41
CA ILE A 79 1.71 -4.81 -11.45
C ILE A 79 1.20 -4.09 -10.22
N VAL A 80 0.40 -3.02 -10.40
CA VAL A 80 -0.24 -2.30 -9.30
C VAL A 80 -1.06 -3.25 -8.43
N GLU A 81 -1.97 -4.03 -9.04
CA GLU A 81 -2.82 -4.97 -8.30
C GLU A 81 -1.99 -6.03 -7.56
N THR A 82 -0.93 -6.54 -8.19
CA THR A 82 -0.03 -7.52 -7.59
C THR A 82 0.68 -6.98 -6.35
N ILE A 83 1.16 -5.73 -6.40
CA ILE A 83 1.82 -5.09 -5.25
C ILE A 83 0.80 -4.81 -4.15
N VAL A 84 -0.37 -4.26 -4.49
CA VAL A 84 -1.45 -3.99 -3.53
C VAL A 84 -1.83 -5.25 -2.78
N GLN A 85 -2.10 -6.35 -3.51
CA GLN A 85 -2.45 -7.63 -2.89
C GLN A 85 -1.36 -8.14 -1.96
N ALA A 86 -0.11 -8.09 -2.41
CA ALA A 86 1.03 -8.51 -1.61
C ALA A 86 1.16 -7.72 -0.31
N LEU A 87 0.97 -6.41 -0.33
CA LEU A 87 1.05 -5.56 0.85
C LEU A 87 -0.20 -5.69 1.75
N GLU A 88 -1.38 -5.89 1.17
CA GLU A 88 -2.61 -6.12 1.95
C GLU A 88 -2.61 -7.45 2.73
N GLU A 89 -1.77 -8.41 2.34
CA GLU A 89 -1.57 -9.68 3.07
C GLU A 89 -0.72 -9.53 4.33
N GLU A 90 0.02 -8.44 4.45
CA GLU A 90 0.90 -8.19 5.59
C GLU A 90 0.13 -7.76 6.84
N GLU A 91 0.80 -7.90 7.98
CA GLU A 91 0.22 -7.58 9.29
C GLU A 91 0.07 -6.08 9.57
N TYR A 92 0.60 -5.24 8.69
CA TYR A 92 0.63 -3.80 8.86
C TYR A 92 -0.62 -3.11 8.31
N ASN A 93 -0.96 -1.97 8.90
CA ASN A 93 -2.10 -1.17 8.46
C ASN A 93 -1.62 -0.14 7.44
N TYR A 94 -1.64 -0.54 6.16
CA TYR A 94 -1.30 0.33 5.05
C TYR A 94 -2.55 1.00 4.46
N GLU A 95 -2.44 2.29 4.19
CA GLU A 95 -3.36 3.00 3.30
C GLU A 95 -2.68 3.14 1.95
N ILE A 96 -3.19 2.44 0.94
CA ILE A 96 -2.55 2.32 -0.37
C ILE A 96 -3.42 2.99 -1.42
N ILE A 97 -2.81 3.90 -2.19
CA ILE A 97 -3.41 4.45 -3.40
C ILE A 97 -2.46 4.23 -4.58
N SER A 98 -2.97 4.38 -5.79
CA SER A 98 -2.18 4.25 -7.02
C SER A 98 -2.39 5.41 -7.95
N ALA A 99 -1.42 5.62 -8.84
CA ALA A 99 -1.49 6.52 -9.97
C ALA A 99 -0.91 5.80 -11.21
N SER A 100 -1.48 6.08 -12.37
CA SER A 100 -1.13 5.44 -13.64
C SER A 100 -0.21 6.28 -14.51
N ASP A 101 0.02 7.54 -14.13
CA ASP A 101 0.88 8.47 -14.87
C ASP A 101 1.52 9.51 -13.93
N GLY A 102 2.43 10.34 -14.48
CA GLY A 102 3.16 11.32 -13.71
C GLY A 102 2.37 12.53 -13.27
N PHE A 103 1.36 12.89 -13.99
CA PHE A 103 0.51 13.99 -13.60
C PHE A 103 -0.32 13.60 -12.38
N GLU A 104 -0.96 12.45 -12.44
CA GLU A 104 -1.73 11.88 -11.34
C GLU A 104 -0.82 11.64 -10.12
N ALA A 105 0.38 11.06 -10.32
CA ALA A 105 1.36 10.87 -9.26
C ALA A 105 1.72 12.18 -8.55
N GLY A 106 1.98 13.25 -9.30
CA GLY A 106 2.28 14.57 -8.73
C GLY A 106 1.13 15.14 -7.90
N LEU A 107 -0.12 15.00 -8.34
CA LEU A 107 -1.29 15.39 -7.56
C LEU A 107 -1.40 14.57 -6.26
N GLN A 108 -1.25 13.25 -6.36
CA GLN A 108 -1.38 12.37 -5.22
C GLN A 108 -0.27 12.57 -4.18
N VAL A 109 0.96 12.79 -4.60
CA VAL A 109 2.08 13.09 -3.67
C VAL A 109 1.73 14.29 -2.79
N ASN A 110 1.19 15.37 -3.37
CA ASN A 110 0.87 16.59 -2.64
C ASN A 110 -0.34 16.43 -1.70
N HIS A 111 -1.40 15.73 -2.14
CA HIS A 111 -2.62 15.57 -1.36
C HIS A 111 -2.54 14.46 -0.32
N PHE A 112 -2.01 13.32 -0.72
CA PHE A 112 -1.95 12.12 0.10
C PHE A 112 -0.75 12.11 1.04
N ARG A 113 0.34 12.81 0.68
CA ARG A 113 1.60 12.88 1.44
C ARG A 113 2.08 11.49 1.86
N PRO A 114 2.43 10.62 0.90
CA PRO A 114 2.80 9.25 1.19
C PRO A 114 4.06 9.17 2.04
N HIS A 115 4.12 8.22 2.96
CA HIS A 115 5.35 7.88 3.67
C HIS A 115 6.30 7.09 2.78
N LEU A 116 5.74 6.34 1.81
CA LEU A 116 6.49 5.56 0.83
C LEU A 116 5.89 5.72 -0.56
N LEU A 117 6.75 5.94 -1.55
CA LEU A 117 6.45 5.90 -2.97
C LEU A 117 7.10 4.66 -3.58
N ILE A 118 6.32 3.83 -4.30
CA ILE A 118 6.81 2.77 -5.18
C ILE A 118 6.62 3.28 -6.61
N LEU A 119 7.70 3.48 -7.36
CA LEU A 119 7.70 4.19 -8.63
C LEU A 119 8.31 3.34 -9.75
N ASP A 120 7.52 3.05 -10.79
CA ASP A 120 8.08 2.62 -12.07
C ASP A 120 8.71 3.82 -12.80
N ILE A 121 9.94 3.66 -13.26
CA ILE A 121 10.64 4.70 -14.03
C ILE A 121 10.56 4.51 -15.53
N MET A 122 9.89 3.47 -16.00
CA MET A 122 9.79 3.13 -17.42
C MET A 122 8.45 3.55 -18.06
N MET A 123 7.71 4.43 -17.41
CA MET A 123 6.46 4.97 -17.96
C MET A 123 6.74 6.01 -19.08
N PRO A 124 5.89 6.06 -20.14
CA PRO A 124 6.13 6.88 -21.33
C PRO A 124 6.28 8.37 -21.08
N ASP A 125 5.54 8.91 -20.11
CA ASP A 125 5.39 10.35 -19.88
C ASP A 125 6.20 10.90 -18.70
N ILE A 126 6.97 10.04 -18.01
CA ILE A 126 7.73 10.43 -16.84
C ILE A 126 9.21 10.10 -17.00
N LYS A 127 10.03 11.10 -16.73
CA LYS A 127 11.41 10.84 -16.36
C LYS A 127 11.44 10.56 -14.86
N GLY A 128 11.43 9.29 -14.46
CA GLY A 128 11.40 8.89 -13.06
C GLY A 128 12.46 9.56 -12.19
N TYR A 129 13.58 9.97 -12.79
CA TYR A 129 14.61 10.79 -12.13
C TYR A 129 14.07 12.14 -11.65
N ASP A 130 13.28 12.82 -12.48
CA ASP A 130 12.75 14.15 -12.16
C ASP A 130 11.70 14.04 -11.03
N VAL A 131 10.95 12.94 -10.98
CA VAL A 131 10.00 12.68 -9.89
C VAL A 131 10.74 12.50 -8.55
N CYS A 132 11.74 11.63 -8.50
CA CYS A 132 12.55 11.44 -7.28
C CYS A 132 13.15 12.76 -6.79
N LYS A 133 13.78 13.51 -7.71
CA LYS A 133 14.39 14.79 -7.41
C LYS A 133 13.36 15.79 -6.86
N THR A 134 12.23 15.95 -7.53
CA THR A 134 11.18 16.88 -7.13
C THR A 134 10.64 16.55 -5.73
N ILE A 135 10.43 15.28 -5.42
CA ILE A 135 9.97 14.83 -4.11
C ILE A 135 11.01 15.14 -3.02
N LYS A 136 12.28 14.87 -3.29
CA LYS A 136 13.36 15.06 -2.31
C LYS A 136 13.78 16.53 -2.11
N GLU A 137 13.55 17.39 -3.11
CA GLU A 137 13.81 18.84 -3.02
C GLU A 137 12.66 19.63 -2.35
N ASN A 138 11.47 19.06 -2.24
CA ASN A 138 10.32 19.72 -1.62
C ASN A 138 10.28 19.44 -0.11
N GLU A 139 10.30 20.49 0.69
CA GLU A 139 10.30 20.42 2.17
C GLU A 139 9.13 19.61 2.75
N GLU A 140 7.98 19.55 2.06
CA GLU A 140 6.80 18.83 2.53
C GLU A 140 6.83 17.33 2.21
N THR A 141 7.66 16.91 1.24
CA THR A 141 7.71 15.52 0.75
C THR A 141 9.09 14.88 0.82
N LYS A 142 10.13 15.61 1.21
CA LYS A 142 11.52 15.12 1.25
C LYS A 142 11.73 13.86 2.08
N ASP A 143 10.92 13.67 3.12
CA ASP A 143 10.99 12.51 4.01
C ASP A 143 10.30 11.26 3.44
N THR A 144 9.52 11.40 2.34
CA THR A 144 8.93 10.28 1.62
C THR A 144 10.02 9.31 1.18
N LYS A 145 9.91 8.05 1.57
CA LYS A 145 10.79 6.97 1.11
C LYS A 145 10.46 6.62 -0.33
N ILE A 146 11.46 6.28 -1.12
CA ILE A 146 11.27 5.99 -2.56
C ILE A 146 11.89 4.64 -2.91
N ILE A 147 11.04 3.71 -3.34
CA ILE A 147 11.42 2.45 -3.98
C ILE A 147 11.20 2.62 -5.49
N VAL A 148 12.26 2.43 -6.26
CA VAL A 148 12.19 2.47 -7.72
C VAL A 148 12.07 1.07 -8.29
N LEU A 149 11.18 0.91 -9.26
CA LEU A 149 11.02 -0.29 -10.07
C LEU A 149 11.49 -0.01 -11.50
N SER A 150 12.18 -0.98 -12.13
CA SER A 150 12.60 -0.85 -13.51
C SER A 150 12.75 -2.21 -14.19
N ALA A 151 12.32 -2.31 -15.46
CA ALA A 151 12.57 -3.50 -16.27
C ALA A 151 14.05 -3.62 -16.70
N TYR A 152 14.77 -2.48 -16.74
CA TYR A 152 16.16 -2.40 -17.17
C TYR A 152 16.96 -1.56 -16.19
N LEU A 153 17.43 -2.18 -15.11
CA LEU A 153 18.26 -1.54 -14.10
C LEU A 153 19.72 -2.00 -14.30
N ASP A 154 20.50 -1.17 -14.98
CA ASP A 154 21.95 -1.32 -15.05
C ASP A 154 22.64 -0.55 -13.91
N ASP A 155 23.94 -0.77 -13.73
CA ASP A 155 24.72 -0.14 -12.64
C ASP A 155 24.73 1.38 -12.73
N GLU A 156 24.70 1.95 -13.96
CA GLU A 156 24.69 3.39 -14.17
C GLU A 156 23.35 4.00 -13.76
N LYS A 157 22.25 3.40 -14.17
CA LYS A 157 20.89 3.81 -13.77
C LYS A 157 20.68 3.67 -12.28
N PHE A 158 21.12 2.53 -11.70
CA PHE A 158 21.06 2.33 -10.26
C PHE A 158 21.76 3.44 -9.49
N LYS A 159 23.01 3.74 -9.87
CA LYS A 159 23.79 4.81 -9.24
C LYS A 159 23.09 6.17 -9.36
N LYS A 160 22.60 6.48 -10.56
CA LYS A 160 21.89 7.72 -10.83
C LYS A 160 20.61 7.84 -10.01
N MET A 161 19.81 6.77 -9.89
CA MET A 161 18.60 6.79 -9.05
C MET A 161 18.93 7.05 -7.58
N LYS A 162 20.01 6.46 -7.06
CA LYS A 162 20.50 6.74 -5.71
C LYS A 162 20.93 8.21 -5.51
N GLU A 163 21.60 8.80 -6.51
CA GLU A 163 21.98 10.22 -6.49
C GLU A 163 20.76 11.14 -6.48
N TYR A 164 19.65 10.74 -7.11
CA TYR A 164 18.37 11.47 -7.09
C TYR A 164 17.49 11.16 -5.88
N GLY A 165 18.00 10.39 -4.92
CA GLY A 165 17.36 10.18 -3.62
C GLY A 165 16.44 8.96 -3.53
N ALA A 166 16.53 7.99 -4.46
CA ALA A 166 15.87 6.70 -4.28
C ALA A 166 16.48 5.95 -3.09
N ASP A 167 15.64 5.49 -2.16
CA ASP A 167 16.08 4.69 -1.02
C ASP A 167 16.44 3.25 -1.45
N LEU A 168 15.66 2.66 -2.36
CA LEU A 168 15.89 1.33 -2.94
C LEU A 168 15.53 1.28 -4.43
N CYS A 169 16.12 0.30 -5.14
CA CYS A 169 15.80 0.03 -6.52
C CYS A 169 15.67 -1.49 -6.73
N PHE A 170 14.62 -1.92 -7.43
CA PHE A 170 14.37 -3.31 -7.80
C PHE A 170 14.23 -3.46 -9.30
N SER A 171 14.78 -4.56 -9.82
CA SER A 171 14.51 -4.99 -11.19
C SER A 171 13.18 -5.73 -11.27
N LYS A 172 12.41 -5.50 -12.32
CA LYS A 172 11.29 -6.38 -12.70
C LYS A 172 11.85 -7.67 -13.34
N PRO A 173 11.32 -8.90 -13.06
CA PRO A 173 10.14 -9.18 -12.25
C PRO A 173 10.38 -8.96 -10.75
N LEU A 174 9.33 -8.47 -10.07
CA LEU A 174 9.40 -8.07 -8.67
C LEU A 174 9.61 -9.25 -7.72
N PRO A 175 10.64 -9.22 -6.87
CA PRO A 175 10.79 -10.18 -5.79
C PRO A 175 9.85 -9.79 -4.62
N LEU A 176 8.56 -10.11 -4.74
CA LEU A 176 7.53 -9.70 -3.77
C LEU A 176 7.87 -9.96 -2.30
N PRO A 177 8.45 -11.14 -1.93
CA PRO A 177 8.83 -11.37 -0.54
C PRO A 177 9.87 -10.36 -0.04
N GLN A 178 10.84 -10.00 -0.87
CA GLN A 178 11.83 -8.99 -0.52
C GLN A 178 11.23 -7.58 -0.50
N LEU A 179 10.37 -7.25 -1.46
CA LEU A 179 9.66 -5.97 -1.48
C LEU A 179 8.89 -5.74 -0.18
N LYS A 180 8.15 -6.74 0.32
CA LYS A 180 7.39 -6.68 1.58
C LYS A 180 8.31 -6.33 2.77
N ILE A 181 9.45 -7.01 2.89
CA ILE A 181 10.42 -6.77 3.97
C ILE A 181 10.97 -5.34 3.90
N GLU A 182 11.36 -4.90 2.70
CA GLU A 182 11.96 -3.58 2.53
C GLU A 182 10.93 -2.43 2.73
N VAL A 183 9.68 -2.64 2.32
CA VAL A 183 8.59 -1.69 2.61
C VAL A 183 8.41 -1.54 4.12
N ALA A 184 8.33 -2.63 4.87
CA ALA A 184 8.19 -2.61 6.32
C ALA A 184 9.41 -1.96 7.00
N SER A 185 10.61 -2.27 6.54
CA SER A 185 11.87 -1.70 7.03
C SER A 185 11.93 -0.18 6.82
N LEU A 186 11.65 0.31 5.61
CA LEU A 186 11.69 1.74 5.28
C LEU A 186 10.63 2.54 6.05
N LEU A 187 9.52 1.92 6.39
CA LEU A 187 8.44 2.52 7.17
C LEU A 187 8.64 2.39 8.69
N GLY A 188 9.73 1.75 9.13
CA GLY A 188 10.05 1.60 10.56
C GLY A 188 9.09 0.67 11.30
N LEU A 189 8.65 -0.41 10.64
CA LEU A 189 7.69 -1.38 11.16
C LEU A 189 8.34 -2.72 11.56
N LEU A 190 9.64 -2.88 11.31
CA LEU A 190 10.45 -4.04 11.71
C LEU A 190 11.28 -3.72 12.95
#